data_d486ee0961376a015b3b226d01fee993
#
_entry.id   d486ee0961376a015b3b226d01fee993
#
_cell.length_a   1.000
_cell.length_b   1.000
_cell.length_c   1.000
_cell.angle_alpha   90.00
_cell.angle_beta   90.00
_cell.angle_gamma   90.00
#
_symmetry.space_group_name_H-M   'P 1'
#
loop_
_entity.id
_entity.type
_entity.pdbx_description
1 polymer ?
#
loop_
_entity_poly.entity_id
_entity_poly.type
_entity_poly.pdbx_seq_one_letter_code
_entity_poly.pdbx_strand_id
1 'polypeptide(L)'
;MSKKRFVLASVVMVALSASVYAAPVNIVDNNGNIGKEGQTFTAGTGGNITLGENAGAANGKGKNVNAQGNNIALGAAAGAGSSGGGNINLGAKSFRGSTGDFNVTVGFAAGNASQLTNSIVMGTQSGENSAGDKNVWIGNFQGANSKASNSVAIGSNSTVNGQFDLAVGHYVNVKAAKGLAVGSYNTLSEKATASGVFGQ
;
A
#
# COMPACT_ATOMS: atom_id res chain seq x y z
N MET A 1 -57.86 6.28 -33.25
CA MET A 1 -56.38 6.46 -33.32
C MET A 1 -55.75 5.54 -32.30
N SER A 2 -54.95 4.62 -32.79
CA SER A 2 -54.64 3.36 -32.14
C SER A 2 -53.59 3.49 -31.02
N LYS A 3 -53.87 2.93 -29.84
CA LYS A 3 -52.97 2.77 -28.68
C LYS A 3 -51.63 2.07 -29.02
N LYS A 4 -51.53 1.46 -30.23
CA LYS A 4 -50.33 0.76 -30.71
C LYS A 4 -49.17 1.69 -31.09
N ARG A 5 -49.40 2.95 -31.44
CA ARG A 5 -48.34 3.90 -31.79
C ARG A 5 -47.59 4.45 -30.58
N PHE A 6 -48.23 4.48 -29.40
CA PHE A 6 -47.59 4.98 -28.17
C PHE A 6 -46.65 3.97 -27.53
N VAL A 7 -46.97 2.67 -27.67
CA VAL A 7 -46.09 1.60 -27.15
C VAL A 7 -44.82 1.46 -27.96
N LEU A 8 -44.88 1.70 -29.29
CA LEU A 8 -43.72 1.59 -30.16
C LEU A 8 -42.69 2.73 -29.91
N ALA A 9 -43.18 3.93 -29.60
CA ALA A 9 -42.34 5.08 -29.31
C ALA A 9 -41.60 4.93 -27.95
N SER A 10 -42.24 4.36 -26.94
CA SER A 10 -41.60 4.13 -25.64
C SER A 10 -40.56 2.98 -25.66
N VAL A 11 -40.80 1.94 -26.47
CA VAL A 11 -39.87 0.82 -26.63
C VAL A 11 -38.60 1.25 -27.40
N VAL A 12 -38.77 2.11 -28.43
CA VAL A 12 -37.63 2.65 -29.19
C VAL A 12 -36.80 3.62 -28.33
N MET A 13 -37.39 4.43 -27.47
CA MET A 13 -36.63 5.30 -26.55
C MET A 13 -35.84 4.53 -25.49
N VAL A 14 -36.40 3.43 -24.98
CA VAL A 14 -35.68 2.58 -24.01
C VAL A 14 -34.52 1.84 -24.69
N ALA A 15 -34.67 1.41 -25.93
CA ALA A 15 -33.58 0.77 -26.68
C ALA A 15 -32.44 1.72 -27.10
N LEU A 16 -32.75 3.00 -27.38
CA LEU A 16 -31.72 4.00 -27.68
C LEU A 16 -30.99 4.48 -26.43
N SER A 17 -31.61 4.47 -25.27
CA SER A 17 -30.92 4.84 -24.02
C SER A 17 -29.98 3.75 -23.49
N ALA A 18 -30.19 2.49 -23.86
CA ALA A 18 -29.33 1.39 -23.44
C ALA A 18 -28.03 1.29 -24.23
N SER A 19 -27.94 1.93 -25.40
CA SER A 19 -26.75 1.83 -26.26
C SER A 19 -25.76 3.02 -26.13
N VAL A 20 -26.08 4.02 -25.34
CA VAL A 20 -25.24 5.22 -25.19
C VAL A 20 -24.29 5.13 -23.98
N TYR A 21 -24.41 4.11 -23.14
CA TYR A 21 -23.61 3.97 -21.91
C TYR A 21 -22.58 2.82 -21.94
N ALA A 22 -22.00 2.55 -23.10
CA ALA A 22 -20.94 1.55 -23.22
C ALA A 22 -19.54 2.18 -23.30
N ALA A 23 -19.27 3.25 -22.56
CA ALA A 23 -17.92 3.76 -22.40
C ALA A 23 -17.44 3.52 -20.97
N PRO A 24 -16.24 2.99 -20.77
CA PRO A 24 -15.68 2.85 -19.42
C PRO A 24 -15.48 4.25 -18.84
N VAL A 25 -16.31 4.60 -17.89
CA VAL A 25 -16.18 5.86 -17.16
C VAL A 25 -15.49 5.58 -15.84
N ASN A 26 -14.50 6.38 -15.51
CA ASN A 26 -14.01 6.44 -14.14
C ASN A 26 -15.15 6.96 -13.27
N ILE A 27 -15.66 6.12 -12.40
CA ILE A 27 -16.78 6.47 -11.56
C ILE A 27 -16.22 6.98 -10.23
N VAL A 28 -16.61 8.18 -9.87
CA VAL A 28 -16.48 8.68 -8.51
C VAL A 28 -17.78 8.29 -7.81
N ASP A 29 -17.73 7.43 -6.80
CA ASP A 29 -18.92 7.09 -6.01
C ASP A 29 -19.32 8.25 -5.09
N ASN A 30 -20.49 8.12 -4.43
CA ASN A 30 -21.01 9.15 -3.52
C ASN A 30 -20.10 9.42 -2.29
N ASN A 31 -19.09 8.59 -2.07
CA ASN A 31 -18.11 8.74 -0.98
C ASN A 31 -16.75 9.30 -1.47
N GLY A 32 -16.67 9.71 -2.75
CA GLY A 32 -15.45 10.25 -3.34
C GLY A 32 -14.40 9.20 -3.76
N ASN A 33 -14.78 7.92 -3.86
CA ASN A 33 -13.87 6.89 -4.34
C ASN A 33 -13.81 6.89 -5.88
N ILE A 34 -12.59 6.78 -6.42
CA ILE A 34 -12.34 6.68 -7.87
C ILE A 34 -11.92 5.25 -8.20
N GLY A 35 -12.56 4.61 -9.17
CA GLY A 35 -12.23 3.24 -9.56
C GLY A 35 -12.64 2.88 -10.98
N LYS A 36 -12.26 1.70 -11.42
CA LYS A 36 -12.61 1.14 -12.73
C LYS A 36 -14.02 0.55 -12.70
N GLU A 37 -14.74 0.66 -13.84
CA GLU A 37 -16.02 0.00 -14.04
C GLU A 37 -15.96 -1.51 -13.71
N GLY A 38 -16.96 -2.01 -12.99
CA GLY A 38 -17.02 -3.40 -12.52
C GLY A 38 -16.36 -3.66 -11.17
N GLN A 39 -15.71 -2.67 -10.57
CA GLN A 39 -15.31 -2.72 -9.17
C GLN A 39 -16.46 -2.19 -8.30
N THR A 40 -16.95 -3.02 -7.42
CA THR A 40 -17.98 -2.60 -6.46
C THR A 40 -17.30 -1.71 -5.43
N PHE A 41 -17.55 -0.41 -5.50
CA PHE A 41 -17.25 0.46 -4.37
C PHE A 41 -18.17 0.04 -3.24
N THR A 42 -17.64 -0.63 -2.25
CA THR A 42 -18.42 -0.81 -1.03
C THR A 42 -18.53 0.58 -0.41
N ALA A 43 -19.73 1.01 -0.12
CA ALA A 43 -19.99 2.21 0.67
C ALA A 43 -19.36 2.01 2.06
N GLY A 44 -18.06 2.15 2.13
CA GLY A 44 -17.27 2.19 3.35
C GLY A 44 -17.16 3.65 3.77
N THR A 45 -17.08 3.86 5.04
CA THR A 45 -16.89 5.15 5.67
C THR A 45 -15.52 5.70 5.30
N GLY A 46 -15.39 6.48 4.21
CA GLY A 46 -14.18 7.24 3.95
C GLY A 46 -13.68 7.24 2.51
N GLY A 47 -13.11 8.36 2.10
CA GLY A 47 -12.65 8.62 0.74
C GLY A 47 -11.41 7.79 0.35
N ASN A 48 -11.60 6.65 -0.30
CA ASN A 48 -10.50 5.86 -0.87
C ASN A 48 -10.33 6.18 -2.35
N ILE A 49 -9.07 6.23 -2.81
CA ILE A 49 -8.71 6.33 -4.22
C ILE A 49 -8.00 5.05 -4.63
N THR A 50 -8.57 4.29 -5.59
CA THR A 50 -7.96 3.05 -6.08
C THR A 50 -7.90 3.04 -7.60
N LEU A 51 -6.70 2.82 -8.17
CA LEU A 51 -6.50 2.69 -9.59
C LEU A 51 -5.56 1.52 -9.89
N GLY A 52 -6.01 0.57 -10.68
CA GLY A 52 -5.25 -0.60 -11.07
C GLY A 52 -6.03 -1.90 -10.87
N GLU A 53 -5.61 -2.94 -11.54
CA GLU A 53 -6.23 -4.26 -11.42
C GLU A 53 -6.14 -4.75 -9.97
N ASN A 54 -7.30 -5.04 -9.34
CA ASN A 54 -7.40 -5.50 -7.94
C ASN A 54 -6.79 -4.54 -6.90
N ALA A 55 -6.57 -3.26 -7.22
CA ALA A 55 -6.13 -2.27 -6.23
C ALA A 55 -7.18 -2.14 -5.11
N GLY A 56 -6.75 -2.24 -3.85
CA GLY A 56 -7.63 -2.20 -2.68
C GLY A 56 -8.60 -3.38 -2.53
N ALA A 57 -8.50 -4.42 -3.36
CA ALA A 57 -9.45 -5.52 -3.35
C ALA A 57 -9.31 -6.42 -2.12
N ALA A 58 -10.44 -6.89 -1.56
CA ALA A 58 -10.45 -7.94 -0.56
C ALA A 58 -9.90 -9.25 -1.15
N ASN A 59 -8.90 -9.83 -0.55
CA ASN A 59 -8.37 -11.16 -0.92
C ASN A 59 -8.09 -11.32 -2.42
N GLY A 60 -7.71 -10.24 -3.11
CA GLY A 60 -7.40 -10.26 -4.54
C GLY A 60 -8.62 -10.49 -5.46
N LYS A 61 -9.84 -10.38 -4.98
CA LYS A 61 -11.08 -10.64 -5.73
C LYS A 61 -12.09 -9.49 -5.67
N GLY A 62 -11.73 -8.33 -6.18
CA GLY A 62 -12.69 -7.33 -6.65
C GLY A 62 -13.64 -6.66 -5.64
N LYS A 63 -13.42 -6.81 -4.35
CA LYS A 63 -14.15 -6.03 -3.32
C LYS A 63 -13.16 -5.18 -2.53
N ASN A 64 -13.34 -3.88 -2.60
CA ASN A 64 -12.58 -2.94 -1.79
C ASN A 64 -12.90 -3.16 -0.30
N VAL A 65 -11.94 -3.61 0.48
CA VAL A 65 -12.11 -3.81 1.93
C VAL A 65 -11.14 -3.00 2.78
N ASN A 66 -10.68 -1.89 2.27
CA ASN A 66 -10.12 -0.89 3.16
C ASN A 66 -11.27 -0.25 3.95
N ALA A 67 -11.80 -1.02 4.91
CA ALA A 67 -12.97 -0.64 5.72
C ALA A 67 -12.74 0.59 6.60
N GLN A 68 -11.51 1.09 6.66
CA GLN A 68 -11.14 2.24 7.45
C GLN A 68 -10.62 3.38 6.57
N GLY A 69 -11.41 3.94 5.77
CA GLY A 69 -11.25 5.06 4.85
C GLY A 69 -9.93 5.85 4.70
N ASN A 70 -9.92 6.76 3.74
CA ASN A 70 -8.80 7.67 3.41
C ASN A 70 -7.53 6.97 2.89
N ASN A 71 -7.68 5.84 2.17
CA ASN A 71 -6.54 5.16 1.55
C ASN A 71 -6.37 5.57 0.08
N ILE A 72 -5.13 5.63 -0.38
CA ILE A 72 -4.77 5.76 -1.79
C ILE A 72 -4.04 4.49 -2.22
N ALA A 73 -4.54 3.81 -3.25
CA ALA A 73 -3.91 2.60 -3.78
C ALA A 73 -3.81 2.68 -5.32
N LEU A 74 -2.61 2.92 -5.84
CA LEU A 74 -2.34 3.02 -7.26
C LEU A 74 -1.36 1.93 -7.72
N GLY A 75 -1.82 1.04 -8.55
CA GLY A 75 -1.05 -0.08 -9.10
C GLY A 75 -1.77 -1.42 -8.98
N ALA A 76 -1.36 -2.40 -9.76
CA ALA A 76 -1.95 -3.75 -9.72
C ALA A 76 -1.81 -4.37 -8.32
N ALA A 77 -2.92 -4.75 -7.71
CA ALA A 77 -3.00 -5.30 -6.36
C ALA A 77 -2.38 -4.42 -5.24
N ALA A 78 -2.21 -3.10 -5.47
CA ALA A 78 -1.81 -2.17 -4.41
C ALA A 78 -2.87 -2.16 -3.29
N GLY A 79 -2.47 -2.31 -2.03
CA GLY A 79 -3.37 -2.39 -0.89
C GLY A 79 -4.35 -3.57 -0.89
N ALA A 80 -4.22 -4.52 -1.81
CA ALA A 80 -5.15 -5.66 -1.89
C ALA A 80 -5.03 -6.57 -0.66
N GLY A 81 -6.17 -6.91 -0.02
CA GLY A 81 -6.20 -7.73 1.18
C GLY A 81 -5.60 -7.07 2.42
N SER A 82 -5.32 -5.77 2.37
CA SER A 82 -4.81 -5.03 3.53
C SER A 82 -5.94 -4.48 4.40
N SER A 83 -5.61 -4.14 5.64
CA SER A 83 -6.50 -3.47 6.57
C SER A 83 -5.82 -2.25 7.19
N GLY A 84 -6.65 -1.27 7.59
CA GLY A 84 -6.19 0.00 8.15
C GLY A 84 -6.57 1.20 7.30
N GLY A 85 -6.41 2.41 7.85
CA GLY A 85 -6.79 3.67 7.25
C GLY A 85 -5.63 4.65 7.06
N GLY A 86 -5.84 5.65 6.21
CA GLY A 86 -4.86 6.70 5.96
C GLY A 86 -3.59 6.24 5.24
N ASN A 87 -3.62 5.09 4.54
CA ASN A 87 -2.46 4.56 3.86
C ASN A 87 -2.34 5.08 2.42
N ILE A 88 -1.12 5.36 1.98
CA ILE A 88 -0.78 5.69 0.59
C ILE A 88 0.06 4.54 0.01
N ASN A 89 -0.48 3.83 -0.97
CA ASN A 89 0.13 2.64 -1.55
C ASN A 89 0.33 2.84 -3.05
N LEU A 90 1.56 3.14 -3.46
CA LEU A 90 1.91 3.43 -4.86
C LEU A 90 2.85 2.36 -5.42
N GLY A 91 2.38 1.61 -6.40
CA GLY A 91 3.13 0.55 -7.05
C GLY A 91 2.44 -0.81 -7.00
N ALA A 92 2.78 -1.70 -7.91
CA ALA A 92 2.20 -3.02 -7.94
C ALA A 92 2.54 -3.81 -6.66
N LYS A 93 1.51 -4.42 -6.04
CA LYS A 93 1.59 -5.17 -4.77
C LYS A 93 2.09 -4.35 -3.56
N SER A 94 2.18 -3.02 -3.67
CA SER A 94 2.53 -2.16 -2.53
C SER A 94 1.51 -2.35 -1.41
N PHE A 95 1.98 -2.59 -0.18
CA PHE A 95 1.18 -2.85 1.03
C PHE A 95 0.13 -3.96 0.88
N ARG A 96 0.33 -4.92 -0.02
CA ARG A 96 -0.61 -6.02 -0.24
C ARG A 96 -0.59 -7.00 0.92
N GLY A 97 -1.77 -7.45 1.40
CA GLY A 97 -1.89 -8.40 2.52
C GLY A 97 -1.34 -7.87 3.84
N SER A 98 -1.30 -6.57 4.00
CA SER A 98 -0.65 -5.89 5.13
C SER A 98 -1.66 -5.29 6.10
N THR A 99 -1.22 -4.96 7.31
CA THR A 99 -2.05 -4.32 8.32
C THR A 99 -1.39 -3.07 8.88
N GLY A 100 -2.21 -2.11 9.33
CA GLY A 100 -1.77 -0.88 10.00
C GLY A 100 -2.19 0.40 9.30
N ASP A 101 -2.01 1.51 9.99
CA ASP A 101 -2.55 2.82 9.65
C ASP A 101 -1.45 3.81 9.31
N PHE A 102 -1.79 4.83 8.52
CA PHE A 102 -0.96 6.00 8.23
C PHE A 102 0.42 5.66 7.64
N ASN A 103 0.46 4.68 6.73
CA ASN A 103 1.71 4.31 6.06
C ASN A 103 1.79 4.96 4.67
N VAL A 104 3.01 5.25 4.25
CA VAL A 104 3.35 5.60 2.87
C VAL A 104 4.23 4.50 2.30
N THR A 105 3.70 3.74 1.34
CA THR A 105 4.45 2.67 0.68
C THR A 105 4.55 2.94 -0.81
N VAL A 106 5.77 3.04 -1.33
CA VAL A 106 6.05 3.39 -2.72
C VAL A 106 7.04 2.42 -3.34
N GLY A 107 6.61 1.70 -4.36
CA GLY A 107 7.46 0.75 -5.10
C GLY A 107 6.80 -0.62 -5.28
N PHE A 108 7.43 -1.47 -6.07
CA PHE A 108 6.97 -2.85 -6.27
C PHE A 108 7.09 -3.63 -4.96
N ALA A 109 5.97 -4.17 -4.45
CA ALA A 109 5.90 -4.94 -3.21
C ALA A 109 6.47 -4.22 -1.96
N ALA A 110 6.53 -2.88 -1.97
CA ALA A 110 6.92 -2.11 -0.78
C ALA A 110 5.91 -2.35 0.35
N GLY A 111 6.37 -2.75 1.53
CA GLY A 111 5.52 -3.07 2.67
C GLY A 111 4.58 -4.26 2.46
N ASN A 112 4.81 -5.12 1.47
CA ASN A 112 3.97 -6.30 1.23
C ASN A 112 4.04 -7.28 2.41
N ALA A 113 2.89 -7.87 2.80
CA ALA A 113 2.75 -8.82 3.91
C ALA A 113 3.30 -8.29 5.25
N SER A 114 3.20 -6.99 5.49
CA SER A 114 3.77 -6.33 6.67
C SER A 114 2.70 -5.91 7.70
N GLN A 115 3.16 -5.57 8.92
CA GLN A 115 2.37 -5.01 9.99
C GLN A 115 3.00 -3.68 10.42
N LEU A 116 2.69 -2.61 9.70
CA LEU A 116 3.35 -1.32 9.84
C LEU A 116 2.35 -0.22 10.21
N THR A 117 2.74 0.68 11.09
CA THR A 117 1.96 1.86 11.44
C THR A 117 2.85 3.11 11.41
N ASN A 118 2.31 4.25 10.94
CA ASN A 118 3.03 5.53 10.86
C ASN A 118 4.39 5.45 10.13
N SER A 119 4.53 4.56 9.15
CA SER A 119 5.83 4.27 8.55
C SER A 119 5.92 4.73 7.09
N ILE A 120 7.13 5.06 6.65
CA ILE A 120 7.47 5.37 5.26
C ILE A 120 8.34 4.25 4.70
N VAL A 121 7.88 3.63 3.63
CA VAL A 121 8.56 2.50 2.98
C VAL A 121 8.67 2.77 1.49
N MET A 122 9.87 2.98 0.97
CA MET A 122 10.07 3.33 -0.42
C MET A 122 11.13 2.45 -1.08
N GLY A 123 10.78 1.88 -2.23
CA GLY A 123 11.66 1.02 -3.04
C GLY A 123 11.12 -0.37 -3.26
N THR A 124 11.79 -1.14 -4.11
CA THR A 124 11.37 -2.51 -4.43
C THR A 124 11.55 -3.42 -3.23
N GLN A 125 10.46 -4.08 -2.80
CA GLN A 125 10.42 -5.01 -1.66
C GLN A 125 11.01 -4.43 -0.35
N SER A 126 11.06 -3.11 -0.25
CA SER A 126 11.39 -2.43 1.00
C SER A 126 10.31 -2.74 2.04
N GLY A 127 10.69 -3.04 3.28
CA GLY A 127 9.76 -3.35 4.36
C GLY A 127 8.88 -4.59 4.15
N GLU A 128 9.19 -5.45 3.19
CA GLU A 128 8.42 -6.68 2.97
C GLU A 128 8.52 -7.62 4.18
N ASN A 129 7.40 -8.25 4.58
CA ASN A 129 7.31 -9.16 5.75
C ASN A 129 7.78 -8.52 7.07
N SER A 130 7.63 -7.24 7.23
CA SER A 130 8.17 -6.50 8.38
C SER A 130 7.08 -6.07 9.34
N ALA A 131 7.48 -5.70 10.56
CA ALA A 131 6.58 -5.21 11.58
C ALA A 131 7.20 -4.04 12.34
N GLY A 132 6.35 -3.13 12.84
CA GLY A 132 6.78 -2.03 13.70
C GLY A 132 6.06 -0.72 13.42
N ASP A 133 6.49 0.31 14.13
CA ASP A 133 5.87 1.62 14.13
C ASP A 133 6.90 2.74 13.91
N LYS A 134 6.52 3.79 13.21
CA LYS A 134 7.34 4.99 12.97
C LYS A 134 8.70 4.71 12.32
N ASN A 135 8.71 3.84 11.33
CA ASN A 135 9.93 3.52 10.61
C ASN A 135 10.04 4.30 9.30
N VAL A 136 11.27 4.54 8.86
CA VAL A 136 11.60 5.08 7.54
C VAL A 136 12.56 4.13 6.84
N TRP A 137 12.08 3.38 5.84
CA TRP A 137 12.89 2.43 5.06
C TRP A 137 12.88 2.83 3.59
N ILE A 138 14.05 3.20 3.08
CA ILE A 138 14.21 3.71 1.71
C ILE A 138 15.29 2.95 0.98
N GLY A 139 14.93 2.29 -0.11
CA GLY A 139 15.85 1.57 -0.98
C GLY A 139 15.37 0.19 -1.37
N ASN A 140 16.22 -0.58 -2.01
CA ASN A 140 15.89 -1.91 -2.50
C ASN A 140 16.07 -2.96 -1.40
N PHE A 141 15.06 -3.77 -1.08
CA PHE A 141 15.05 -4.74 0.03
C PHE A 141 15.43 -4.13 1.39
N GLN A 142 15.25 -2.84 1.54
CA GLN A 142 15.63 -2.13 2.75
C GLN A 142 14.62 -2.39 3.86
N GLY A 143 15.07 -2.81 5.04
CA GLY A 143 14.19 -3.16 6.15
C GLY A 143 13.32 -4.40 5.93
N ALA A 144 13.53 -5.18 4.88
CA ALA A 144 12.79 -6.42 4.66
C ALA A 144 13.03 -7.43 5.80
N ASN A 145 11.98 -8.11 6.25
CA ASN A 145 11.99 -9.02 7.40
C ASN A 145 12.43 -8.36 8.74
N SER A 146 12.32 -7.05 8.84
CA SER A 146 12.69 -6.29 10.04
C SER A 146 11.57 -6.25 11.08
N LYS A 147 11.97 -6.16 12.36
CA LYS A 147 11.06 -5.94 13.49
C LYS A 147 11.57 -4.76 14.30
N ALA A 148 11.33 -3.55 13.81
CA ALA A 148 11.89 -2.33 14.39
C ALA A 148 10.82 -1.28 14.62
N SER A 149 11.07 -0.38 15.56
CA SER A 149 10.24 0.81 15.75
C SER A 149 11.10 2.04 15.94
N ASN A 150 10.60 3.19 15.47
CA ASN A 150 11.32 4.46 15.49
C ASN A 150 12.70 4.40 14.82
N SER A 151 12.84 3.60 13.76
CA SER A 151 14.12 3.30 13.14
C SER A 151 14.18 3.81 11.70
N VAL A 152 15.38 4.14 11.25
CA VAL A 152 15.64 4.61 9.89
C VAL A 152 16.62 3.65 9.21
N ALA A 153 16.26 3.20 8.00
CA ALA A 153 17.14 2.41 7.16
C ALA A 153 17.13 2.93 5.73
N ILE A 154 18.31 3.31 5.22
CA ILE A 154 18.47 3.88 3.88
C ILE A 154 19.57 3.14 3.14
N GLY A 155 19.28 2.68 1.92
CA GLY A 155 20.26 1.97 1.10
C GLY A 155 19.72 0.70 0.48
N SER A 156 20.40 -0.43 0.64
CA SER A 156 19.92 -1.69 0.09
C SER A 156 20.29 -2.92 0.92
N ASN A 157 19.40 -3.92 0.92
CA ASN A 157 19.60 -5.23 1.56
C ASN A 157 19.99 -5.15 3.06
N SER A 158 19.49 -4.14 3.76
CA SER A 158 19.79 -3.98 5.18
C SER A 158 18.59 -4.35 6.04
N THR A 159 18.86 -4.83 7.26
CA THR A 159 17.84 -5.20 8.24
C THR A 159 18.02 -4.42 9.53
N VAL A 160 16.88 -4.08 10.17
CA VAL A 160 16.85 -3.34 11.44
C VAL A 160 15.88 -4.05 12.36
N ASN A 161 16.34 -4.48 13.53
CA ASN A 161 15.51 -5.27 14.45
C ASN A 161 15.40 -4.66 15.85
N GLY A 162 16.03 -3.54 16.09
CA GLY A 162 15.96 -2.83 17.36
C GLY A 162 15.02 -1.64 17.34
N GLN A 163 15.07 -0.86 18.38
CA GLN A 163 14.37 0.42 18.51
C GLN A 163 15.35 1.57 18.45
N PHE A 164 14.96 2.64 17.75
CA PHE A 164 15.78 3.84 17.56
C PHE A 164 17.10 3.58 16.83
N ASP A 165 17.06 2.67 15.85
CA ASP A 165 18.22 2.32 15.07
C ASP A 165 18.35 3.20 13.82
N LEU A 166 19.60 3.44 13.40
CA LEU A 166 19.92 4.05 12.12
C LEU A 166 20.86 3.14 11.33
N ALA A 167 20.40 2.66 10.18
CA ALA A 167 21.19 1.87 9.23
C ALA A 167 21.27 2.61 7.89
N VAL A 168 22.47 2.96 7.46
CA VAL A 168 22.69 3.61 6.16
C VAL A 168 23.76 2.87 5.38
N GLY A 169 23.40 2.31 4.22
CA GLY A 169 24.36 1.66 3.36
C GLY A 169 23.85 0.36 2.73
N HIS A 170 24.79 -0.56 2.47
CA HIS A 170 24.53 -1.81 1.78
C HIS A 170 24.84 -3.02 2.66
N TYR A 171 23.93 -3.97 2.78
CA TYR A 171 24.05 -5.13 3.69
C TYR A 171 24.37 -4.74 5.14
N VAL A 172 23.73 -3.70 5.64
CA VAL A 172 23.87 -3.30 7.04
C VAL A 172 22.84 -4.05 7.88
N ASN A 173 23.27 -4.69 8.97
CA ASN A 173 22.43 -5.45 9.86
C ASN A 173 22.52 -4.90 11.29
N VAL A 174 21.46 -4.22 11.74
CA VAL A 174 21.39 -3.68 13.09
C VAL A 174 20.41 -4.50 13.91
N LYS A 175 20.92 -5.27 14.87
CA LYS A 175 20.13 -6.07 15.81
C LYS A 175 20.04 -5.42 17.19
N ALA A 176 20.93 -4.48 17.48
CA ALA A 176 20.98 -3.76 18.74
C ALA A 176 19.85 -2.71 18.82
N ALA A 177 19.44 -2.36 20.02
CA ALA A 177 18.63 -1.16 20.24
C ALA A 177 19.52 0.10 20.33
N LYS A 178 19.09 1.20 19.71
CA LYS A 178 19.85 2.47 19.62
C LYS A 178 21.20 2.30 18.90
N GLY A 179 21.18 1.43 17.87
CA GLY A 179 22.37 1.15 17.07
C GLY A 179 22.51 2.14 15.91
N LEU A 180 23.75 2.53 15.62
CA LEU A 180 24.10 3.35 14.46
C LEU A 180 25.08 2.59 13.56
N ALA A 181 24.68 2.27 12.34
CA ALA A 181 25.57 1.60 11.39
C ALA A 181 25.55 2.32 10.04
N VAL A 182 26.71 2.74 9.58
CA VAL A 182 26.90 3.45 8.31
C VAL A 182 28.03 2.82 7.50
N GLY A 183 27.77 2.47 6.24
CA GLY A 183 28.74 1.88 5.35
C GLY A 183 28.23 0.60 4.71
N SER A 184 29.12 -0.35 4.42
CA SER A 184 28.75 -1.61 3.78
C SER A 184 29.13 -2.81 4.65
N TYR A 185 28.29 -3.86 4.62
CA TYR A 185 28.51 -5.13 5.33
C TYR A 185 28.71 -5.02 6.85
N ASN A 186 28.21 -3.92 7.44
CA ASN A 186 28.31 -3.71 8.89
C ASN A 186 27.24 -4.52 9.64
N THR A 187 27.64 -5.08 10.78
CA THR A 187 26.72 -5.77 11.69
C THR A 187 26.89 -5.27 13.12
N LEU A 188 25.79 -4.80 13.71
CA LEU A 188 25.70 -4.55 15.15
C LEU A 188 24.90 -5.68 15.81
N SER A 189 25.52 -6.40 16.72
CA SER A 189 24.89 -7.50 17.47
C SER A 189 23.89 -6.97 18.52
N GLU A 190 23.01 -7.84 19.00
CA GLU A 190 22.02 -7.49 20.04
C GLU A 190 22.63 -6.94 21.33
N LYS A 191 23.87 -7.33 21.62
CA LYS A 191 24.60 -6.87 22.81
C LYS A 191 25.24 -5.50 22.65
N ALA A 192 25.31 -4.97 21.42
CA ALA A 192 25.95 -3.69 21.12
C ALA A 192 24.98 -2.50 21.27
N THR A 193 24.18 -2.48 22.34
CA THR A 193 23.20 -1.42 22.60
C THR A 193 23.85 -0.06 22.72
N ALA A 194 23.24 0.96 22.13
CA ALA A 194 23.74 2.33 22.06
C ALA A 194 25.17 2.44 21.46
N SER A 195 25.47 1.62 20.48
CA SER A 195 26.76 1.54 19.82
C SER A 195 26.70 2.00 18.37
N GLY A 196 27.83 2.38 17.80
CA GLY A 196 27.95 2.76 16.40
C GLY A 196 29.06 2.02 15.68
N VAL A 197 28.87 1.77 14.38
CA VAL A 197 29.90 1.28 13.46
C VAL A 197 29.87 2.12 12.18
N PHE A 198 31.05 2.52 11.73
CA PHE A 198 31.26 3.30 10.51
C PHE A 198 32.34 2.62 9.66
N GLY A 199 32.13 2.60 8.37
CA GLY A 199 33.11 2.09 7.42
C GLY A 199 32.61 0.87 6.66
N GLN A 200 33.55 0.12 6.17
CA GLN A 200 33.36 -1.06 5.33
C GLN A 200 33.40 -2.30 6.20
#